data_742c18555e1c092cad375a9f91565d94
#
_entry.id   742c18555e1c092cad375a9f91565d94
#
_cell.length_a   1.000
_cell.length_b   1.000
_cell.length_c   1.000
_cell.angle_alpha   90.00
_cell.angle_beta   90.00
_cell.angle_gamma   90.00
#
_symmetry.space_group_name_H-M   'P 1'
#
loop_
_entity.id
_entity.type
_entity.pdbx_description
1 polymer ?
#
loop_
_entity_poly.entity_id
_entity_poly.type
_entity_poly.pdbx_seq_one_letter_code
_entity_poly.pdbx_strand_id
1 'polypeptide(L)'
;DREAILAQLRKRLSDAIYPLPAMEQSTEGSAVPLDALAEDIATLDEEAMNDYLEHGALSVDRLRSMIAVRELFPVYFGSALKLEGVEEFLDGLETFTREREWPAAFAARVFKIAHDGQHNRMTWLRVTGGALKAKEIVSSSSCSASSAPSPVQGADGTVWSEKVDQVRIYNGAKFETVTEVPAGSVCAVTGLTRTFPGEGLGAEPDSESPSLQPVLTYTVLPVGAESDTAGTSGAAKRGGTGHNSVNRDDAEHDAATSGTSRNEENDTAGQTAADNSSPARPQFDDLTLHKVITALRELEDEDPLLHVVWVERLAEIHVQLMGAVQLEIIQQTLHDRFGLDVSFGPGSILYRETVTAPIEGAGHFEPLRHYAEAHILLEPGEPGSGVTVASALSENDLDRNWQRLILTHLTEREHLGVLVGAPLTDIKMTLVAGRAHLKHTEGGDFRQATYRAIRQGLMEARAGAVSYTHLTLPTNSRV
;
A
#
# COMPACT_ATOMS: atom_id res chain seq x y z
N ASP A 1 0.38 14.37 43.81
CA ASP A 1 -0.07 15.77 43.86
C ASP A 1 -0.79 16.09 42.56
N ARG A 2 -2.14 16.27 42.62
CA ARG A 2 -3.01 16.51 41.46
C ARG A 2 -2.69 17.85 40.79
N GLU A 3 -2.41 18.89 41.57
CA GLU A 3 -2.07 20.24 41.04
C GLU A 3 -0.78 20.24 40.26
N ALA A 4 0.25 19.54 40.72
CA ALA A 4 1.52 19.44 40.01
C ALA A 4 1.37 18.70 38.68
N ILE A 5 0.52 17.65 38.61
CA ILE A 5 0.20 16.92 37.38
C ILE A 5 -0.57 17.82 36.42
N LEU A 6 -1.58 18.56 36.92
CA LEU A 6 -2.38 19.47 36.10
C LEU A 6 -1.51 20.59 35.51
N ALA A 7 -0.62 21.18 36.31
CA ALA A 7 0.34 22.18 35.85
C ALA A 7 1.29 21.63 34.77
N GLN A 8 1.73 20.37 34.89
CA GLN A 8 2.54 19.73 33.86
C GLN A 8 1.75 19.45 32.57
N LEU A 9 0.50 19.02 32.67
CA LEU A 9 -0.39 18.80 31.53
C LEU A 9 -0.63 20.13 30.79
N ARG A 10 -0.97 21.18 31.50
CA ARG A 10 -1.15 22.53 30.92
C ARG A 10 0.08 23.00 30.20
N LYS A 11 1.26 22.91 30.85
CA LYS A 11 2.53 23.30 30.24
C LYS A 11 2.90 22.53 28.96
N ARG A 12 2.51 21.25 28.86
CA ARG A 12 2.96 20.37 27.76
C ARG A 12 1.94 20.25 26.63
N LEU A 13 0.67 20.37 26.92
CA LEU A 13 -0.41 20.08 25.99
C LEU A 13 -1.24 21.32 25.66
N SER A 14 -1.98 21.87 26.63
CA SER A 14 -2.88 23.01 26.42
C SER A 14 -3.22 23.69 27.74
N ASP A 15 -3.28 25.00 27.77
CA ASP A 15 -3.75 25.76 28.94
C ASP A 15 -5.24 25.54 29.20
N ALA A 16 -6.02 25.09 28.21
CA ALA A 16 -7.46 24.83 28.29
C ALA A 16 -7.81 23.47 28.96
N ILE A 17 -6.95 22.94 29.82
CA ILE A 17 -7.17 21.69 30.56
C ILE A 17 -7.71 22.00 31.94
N TYR A 18 -8.92 21.52 32.23
CA TYR A 18 -9.60 21.79 33.50
C TYR A 18 -10.16 20.51 34.15
N PRO A 19 -10.02 20.36 35.50
CA PRO A 19 -10.68 19.28 36.23
C PRO A 19 -12.18 19.61 36.33
N LEU A 20 -13.02 18.81 35.68
CA LEU A 20 -14.45 18.96 35.80
C LEU A 20 -15.00 18.13 36.99
N PRO A 21 -16.00 18.64 37.72
CA PRO A 21 -16.64 17.90 38.83
C PRO A 21 -17.46 16.72 38.31
N ALA A 22 -17.74 15.76 39.21
CA ALA A 22 -18.77 14.77 38.96
C ALA A 22 -20.13 15.42 38.77
N MET A 23 -20.85 14.96 37.77
CA MET A 23 -22.18 15.50 37.42
C MET A 23 -23.26 14.51 37.90
N GLU A 24 -23.93 14.79 39.00
CA GLU A 24 -25.13 14.05 39.38
C GLU A 24 -26.27 14.44 38.44
N GLN A 25 -26.61 13.55 37.48
CA GLN A 25 -27.77 13.60 36.56
C GLN A 25 -28.18 15.02 36.11
N SER A 26 -27.41 15.61 35.21
CA SER A 26 -27.74 16.91 34.66
C SER A 26 -28.66 16.77 33.44
N THR A 27 -29.84 17.35 33.52
CA THR A 27 -30.77 17.54 32.40
C THR A 27 -30.24 18.62 31.48
N GLU A 28 -30.58 18.54 30.18
CA GLU A 28 -30.27 19.58 29.20
C GLU A 28 -30.67 20.97 29.72
N GLY A 29 -29.77 21.97 29.58
CA GLY A 29 -29.97 23.32 30.09
C GLY A 29 -29.60 23.53 31.56
N SER A 30 -29.13 22.52 32.28
CA SER A 30 -28.71 22.63 33.68
C SER A 30 -27.37 23.36 33.82
N ALA A 31 -27.26 24.26 34.81
CA ALA A 31 -25.99 24.91 35.13
C ALA A 31 -25.03 23.92 35.77
N VAL A 32 -23.76 23.96 35.41
CA VAL A 32 -22.71 23.11 35.98
C VAL A 32 -22.14 23.78 37.22
N PRO A 33 -22.04 23.12 38.37
CA PRO A 33 -21.43 23.65 39.59
C PRO A 33 -19.90 23.69 39.43
N LEU A 34 -19.40 24.69 38.68
CA LEU A 34 -17.98 24.88 38.40
C LEU A 34 -17.29 25.78 39.42
N ASP A 35 -18.06 26.43 40.34
CA ASP A 35 -17.54 27.37 41.34
C ASP A 35 -16.50 28.34 40.76
N ALA A 36 -15.29 28.34 41.33
CA ALA A 36 -14.19 29.21 40.86
C ALA A 36 -13.65 28.90 39.47
N LEU A 37 -13.98 27.74 38.84
CA LEU A 37 -13.51 27.38 37.51
C LEU A 37 -14.39 27.96 36.37
N ALA A 38 -15.62 28.38 36.70
CA ALA A 38 -16.56 28.87 35.68
C ALA A 38 -16.04 30.12 34.96
N GLU A 39 -15.46 31.05 35.71
CA GLU A 39 -14.86 32.27 35.17
C GLU A 39 -13.64 31.98 34.30
N ASP A 40 -12.74 31.11 34.77
CA ASP A 40 -11.54 30.72 34.01
C ASP A 40 -11.92 30.03 32.69
N ILE A 41 -12.89 29.10 32.73
CA ILE A 41 -13.37 28.39 31.51
C ILE A 41 -14.08 29.37 30.58
N ALA A 42 -14.86 30.29 31.08
CA ALA A 42 -15.55 31.30 30.29
C ALA A 42 -14.59 32.19 29.50
N THR A 43 -13.36 32.41 29.98
CA THR A 43 -12.36 33.20 29.24
C THR A 43 -11.85 32.51 27.97
N LEU A 44 -12.08 31.22 27.79
CA LEU A 44 -11.61 30.47 26.62
C LEU A 44 -12.44 30.72 25.36
N ASP A 45 -13.70 31.13 25.50
CA ASP A 45 -14.64 31.34 24.39
C ASP A 45 -15.54 32.56 24.65
N GLU A 46 -15.75 33.38 23.60
CA GLU A 46 -16.54 34.61 23.68
C GLU A 46 -18.03 34.35 24.03
N GLU A 47 -18.59 33.30 23.47
CA GLU A 47 -19.97 32.91 23.77
C GLU A 47 -20.11 32.35 25.19
N ALA A 48 -19.11 31.61 25.68
CA ALA A 48 -19.07 31.12 27.06
C ALA A 48 -18.95 32.28 28.06
N MET A 49 -18.18 33.31 27.72
CA MET A 49 -18.07 34.52 28.53
C MET A 49 -19.42 35.26 28.61
N ASN A 50 -20.13 35.39 27.51
CA ASN A 50 -21.45 36.01 27.50
C ASN A 50 -22.47 35.23 28.34
N ASP A 51 -22.48 33.88 28.20
CA ASP A 51 -23.33 33.00 29.02
C ASP A 51 -23.03 33.18 30.52
N TYR A 52 -21.75 33.24 30.88
CA TYR A 52 -21.32 33.44 32.28
C TYR A 52 -21.74 34.82 32.81
N LEU A 53 -21.58 35.89 32.02
CA LEU A 53 -21.94 37.23 32.43
C LEU A 53 -23.47 37.42 32.58
N GLU A 54 -24.28 36.73 31.78
CA GLU A 54 -25.73 36.79 31.84
C GLU A 54 -26.33 35.94 32.94
N HIS A 55 -25.77 34.73 33.18
CA HIS A 55 -26.38 33.72 34.04
C HIS A 55 -25.56 33.43 35.30
N GLY A 56 -24.32 33.87 35.38
CA GLY A 56 -23.38 33.55 36.48
C GLY A 56 -22.90 32.10 36.49
N ALA A 57 -23.18 31.33 35.46
CA ALA A 57 -22.84 29.92 35.34
C ALA A 57 -22.74 29.49 33.88
N LEU A 58 -22.02 28.42 33.60
CA LEU A 58 -21.94 27.80 32.29
C LEU A 58 -22.93 26.64 32.15
N SER A 59 -23.64 26.57 31.04
CA SER A 59 -24.55 25.46 30.75
C SER A 59 -23.78 24.21 30.28
N VAL A 60 -24.37 23.02 30.49
CA VAL A 60 -23.81 21.74 29.98
C VAL A 60 -23.64 21.80 28.47
N ASP A 61 -24.59 22.38 27.74
CA ASP A 61 -24.54 22.46 26.28
C ASP A 61 -23.43 23.37 25.77
N ARG A 62 -23.10 24.44 26.49
CA ARG A 62 -21.94 25.26 26.19
C ARG A 62 -20.65 24.49 26.37
N LEU A 63 -20.48 23.80 27.50
CA LEU A 63 -19.31 22.97 27.76
C LEU A 63 -19.15 21.85 26.72
N ARG A 64 -20.26 21.18 26.35
CA ARG A 64 -20.27 20.18 25.27
C ARG A 64 -19.78 20.76 23.94
N SER A 65 -20.21 22.00 23.62
CA SER A 65 -19.78 22.68 22.39
C SER A 65 -18.28 22.95 22.40
N MET A 66 -17.77 23.53 23.50
CA MET A 66 -16.33 23.83 23.66
C MET A 66 -15.47 22.57 23.62
N ILE A 67 -15.93 21.47 24.23
CA ILE A 67 -15.25 20.17 24.17
C ILE A 67 -15.25 19.60 22.75
N ALA A 68 -16.39 19.71 22.04
CA ALA A 68 -16.53 19.20 20.67
C ALA A 68 -15.59 19.89 19.67
N VAL A 69 -15.36 21.21 19.84
CA VAL A 69 -14.41 21.99 19.00
C VAL A 69 -12.96 22.03 19.55
N ARG A 70 -12.73 21.34 20.68
CA ARG A 70 -11.41 21.23 21.32
C ARG A 70 -10.88 22.53 21.93
N GLU A 71 -11.75 23.40 22.38
CA GLU A 71 -11.43 24.60 23.15
C GLU A 71 -11.35 24.32 24.64
N LEU A 72 -11.93 23.22 25.11
CA LEU A 72 -11.91 22.76 26.49
C LEU A 72 -11.56 21.26 26.56
N PHE A 73 -10.65 20.89 27.45
CA PHE A 73 -10.23 19.51 27.71
C PHE A 73 -10.53 19.12 29.15
N PRO A 74 -11.57 18.32 29.39
CA PRO A 74 -11.91 17.84 30.74
C PRO A 74 -10.88 16.83 31.23
N VAL A 75 -10.48 16.93 32.50
CA VAL A 75 -9.60 15.99 33.17
C VAL A 75 -10.27 15.42 34.41
N TYR A 76 -10.17 14.11 34.57
CA TYR A 76 -10.65 13.35 35.71
C TYR A 76 -9.47 12.64 36.37
N PHE A 77 -9.43 12.65 37.70
CA PHE A 77 -8.40 11.97 38.46
C PHE A 77 -8.98 10.75 39.17
N GLY A 78 -8.42 9.59 38.87
CA GLY A 78 -8.91 8.33 39.45
C GLY A 78 -7.81 7.32 39.73
N SER A 79 -8.19 6.22 40.32
CA SER A 79 -7.37 5.02 40.52
C SER A 79 -8.09 3.81 39.93
N ALA A 80 -7.66 3.38 38.73
CA ALA A 80 -8.28 2.22 38.07
C ALA A 80 -8.22 0.94 38.92
N LEU A 81 -7.13 0.75 39.70
CA LEU A 81 -6.98 -0.40 40.60
C LEU A 81 -8.00 -0.40 41.74
N LYS A 82 -8.36 0.78 42.25
CA LYS A 82 -9.31 0.94 43.36
C LYS A 82 -10.71 1.29 42.89
N LEU A 83 -10.89 1.50 41.59
CA LEU A 83 -12.12 2.01 40.97
C LEU A 83 -12.55 3.40 41.46
N GLU A 84 -11.66 4.14 42.13
CA GLU A 84 -11.92 5.53 42.57
C GLU A 84 -11.90 6.46 41.33
N GLY A 85 -12.90 7.33 41.18
CA GLY A 85 -13.00 8.31 40.08
C GLY A 85 -13.38 7.71 38.71
N VAL A 86 -13.69 6.41 38.64
CA VAL A 86 -14.09 5.75 37.39
C VAL A 86 -15.55 6.07 37.07
N GLU A 87 -16.42 6.08 38.07
CA GLU A 87 -17.83 6.39 37.91
C GLU A 87 -18.01 7.85 37.48
N GLU A 88 -17.32 8.78 38.12
CA GLU A 88 -17.31 10.19 37.76
C GLU A 88 -16.78 10.45 36.33
N PHE A 89 -15.80 9.65 35.88
CA PHE A 89 -15.31 9.72 34.52
C PHE A 89 -16.33 9.22 33.50
N LEU A 90 -17.05 8.12 33.81
CA LEU A 90 -18.10 7.58 32.94
C LEU A 90 -19.30 8.55 32.85
N ASP A 91 -19.72 9.12 33.98
CA ASP A 91 -20.76 10.14 34.02
C ASP A 91 -20.36 11.38 33.21
N GLY A 92 -19.08 11.79 33.30
CA GLY A 92 -18.53 12.87 32.50
C GLY A 92 -18.53 12.55 31.00
N LEU A 93 -18.21 11.32 30.59
CA LEU A 93 -18.33 10.90 29.21
C LEU A 93 -19.78 10.97 28.72
N GLU A 94 -20.74 10.45 29.47
CA GLU A 94 -22.16 10.50 29.13
C GLU A 94 -22.65 11.95 29.03
N THR A 95 -22.27 12.80 30.00
CA THR A 95 -22.72 14.20 30.06
C THR A 95 -22.12 15.06 28.96
N PHE A 96 -20.83 14.95 28.68
CA PHE A 96 -20.12 15.90 27.80
C PHE A 96 -19.89 15.41 26.38
N THR A 97 -20.19 14.15 26.03
CA THR A 97 -20.17 13.69 24.66
C THR A 97 -21.52 13.95 23.98
N ARG A 98 -21.48 14.26 22.68
CA ARG A 98 -22.69 14.38 21.87
C ARG A 98 -22.87 13.11 21.06
N GLU A 99 -24.09 12.64 20.98
CA GLU A 99 -24.44 11.60 20.01
C GLU A 99 -24.26 12.16 18.61
N ARG A 100 -23.57 11.40 17.77
CA ARG A 100 -23.31 11.82 16.40
C ARG A 100 -24.57 11.64 15.57
N GLU A 101 -25.00 12.69 14.91
CA GLU A 101 -26.05 12.62 13.89
C GLU A 101 -25.49 11.96 12.62
N TRP A 102 -26.21 10.97 12.13
CA TRP A 102 -25.82 10.23 10.94
C TRP A 102 -26.70 10.64 9.75
N PRO A 103 -26.12 10.78 8.54
CA PRO A 103 -26.91 11.00 7.34
C PRO A 103 -27.96 9.91 7.11
N ALA A 104 -29.11 10.27 6.54
CA ALA A 104 -30.17 9.31 6.26
C ALA A 104 -29.86 8.36 5.09
N ALA A 105 -29.02 8.82 4.13
CA ALA A 105 -28.59 7.98 3.02
C ALA A 105 -27.63 6.90 3.47
N PHE A 106 -27.72 5.70 2.88
CA PHE A 106 -26.78 4.62 3.17
C PHE A 106 -25.36 5.05 2.84
N ALA A 107 -24.48 4.86 3.82
CA ALA A 107 -23.05 5.09 3.71
C ALA A 107 -22.31 4.11 4.62
N ALA A 108 -21.21 3.54 4.17
CA ALA A 108 -20.38 2.68 5.00
C ALA A 108 -18.92 2.75 4.57
N ARG A 109 -18.00 2.56 5.51
CA ARG A 109 -16.56 2.46 5.24
C ARG A 109 -16.05 1.08 5.54
N VAL A 110 -15.41 0.48 4.56
CA VAL A 110 -14.67 -0.78 4.73
C VAL A 110 -13.34 -0.47 5.41
N PHE A 111 -13.04 -1.13 6.52
CA PHE A 111 -11.77 -0.91 7.24
C PHE A 111 -10.92 -2.16 7.35
N LYS A 112 -11.49 -3.34 7.06
CA LYS A 112 -10.76 -4.61 7.12
C LYS A 112 -11.42 -5.65 6.24
N ILE A 113 -10.61 -6.46 5.57
CA ILE A 113 -10.99 -7.74 4.98
C ILE A 113 -10.40 -8.85 5.86
N ALA A 114 -11.14 -9.92 6.06
CA ALA A 114 -10.68 -11.10 6.78
C ALA A 114 -11.36 -12.34 6.21
N HIS A 115 -10.78 -13.51 6.48
CA HIS A 115 -11.38 -14.79 6.14
C HIS A 115 -11.73 -15.56 7.42
N ASP A 116 -12.84 -16.26 7.42
CA ASP A 116 -13.22 -17.13 8.54
C ASP A 116 -12.45 -18.47 8.49
N GLY A 117 -12.65 -19.32 9.52
CA GLY A 117 -11.99 -20.64 9.58
C GLY A 117 -12.36 -21.60 8.43
N GLN A 118 -13.26 -21.21 7.55
CA GLN A 118 -13.66 -21.94 6.34
C GLN A 118 -13.21 -21.24 5.06
N HIS A 119 -12.31 -20.24 5.18
CA HIS A 119 -11.81 -19.40 4.10
C HIS A 119 -12.89 -18.56 3.38
N ASN A 120 -14.05 -18.31 4.03
CA ASN A 120 -15.05 -17.41 3.48
C ASN A 120 -14.62 -15.96 3.73
N ARG A 121 -14.63 -15.17 2.68
CA ARG A 121 -14.30 -13.76 2.71
C ARG A 121 -15.33 -12.96 3.50
N MET A 122 -14.86 -12.14 4.43
CA MET A 122 -15.65 -11.23 5.24
C MET A 122 -15.17 -9.79 5.07
N THR A 123 -16.08 -8.91 4.72
CA THR A 123 -15.83 -7.47 4.66
C THR A 123 -16.28 -6.83 5.98
N TRP A 124 -15.34 -6.29 6.73
CA TRP A 124 -15.60 -5.53 7.95
C TRP A 124 -15.80 -4.08 7.62
N LEU A 125 -16.92 -3.53 8.03
CA LEU A 125 -17.29 -2.17 7.73
C LEU A 125 -17.95 -1.47 8.92
N ARG A 126 -17.86 -0.16 8.92
CA ARG A 126 -18.61 0.73 9.79
C ARG A 126 -19.68 1.42 8.96
N VAL A 127 -20.92 1.32 9.40
CA VAL A 127 -22.04 2.04 8.78
C VAL A 127 -21.96 3.50 9.22
N THR A 128 -21.83 4.44 8.27
CA THR A 128 -21.65 5.89 8.48
C THR A 128 -22.85 6.71 8.07
N GLY A 129 -23.90 6.06 7.54
CA GLY A 129 -25.16 6.67 7.20
C GLY A 129 -26.26 5.64 6.98
N GLY A 130 -27.50 6.00 7.23
CA GLY A 130 -28.66 5.13 7.07
C GLY A 130 -28.58 3.83 7.86
N ALA A 131 -28.89 2.72 7.20
CA ALA A 131 -28.80 1.39 7.76
C ALA A 131 -28.41 0.38 6.67
N LEU A 132 -27.69 -0.68 7.04
CA LEU A 132 -27.33 -1.78 6.14
C LEU A 132 -28.24 -2.97 6.38
N LYS A 133 -28.86 -3.50 5.33
CA LYS A 133 -29.74 -4.67 5.40
C LYS A 133 -29.12 -5.91 4.79
N ALA A 134 -29.40 -7.06 5.37
CA ALA A 134 -29.06 -8.33 4.79
C ALA A 134 -29.83 -8.52 3.45
N LYS A 135 -29.16 -9.08 2.44
CA LYS A 135 -29.68 -9.29 1.07
C LYS A 135 -29.86 -8.00 0.25
N GLU A 136 -29.45 -6.86 0.75
CA GLU A 136 -29.41 -5.60 0.02
C GLU A 136 -28.26 -5.57 -0.99
N ILE A 137 -28.44 -4.77 -2.06
CA ILE A 137 -27.38 -4.53 -3.05
C ILE A 137 -26.67 -3.25 -2.63
N VAL A 138 -25.36 -3.34 -2.43
CA VAL A 138 -24.47 -2.22 -2.16
C VAL A 138 -23.58 -1.93 -3.37
N SER A 139 -23.19 -0.68 -3.53
CA SER A 139 -22.31 -0.25 -4.61
C SER A 139 -21.12 0.51 -4.08
N SER A 140 -20.01 0.48 -4.82
CA SER A 140 -18.88 1.36 -4.57
C SER A 140 -19.29 2.83 -4.69
N SER A 141 -18.62 3.72 -3.97
CA SER A 141 -18.83 5.16 -4.06
C SER A 141 -18.45 5.68 -5.44
N SER A 142 -19.39 6.33 -6.13
CA SER A 142 -19.13 6.93 -7.45
C SER A 142 -18.49 8.32 -7.39
N CYS A 143 -18.07 8.79 -6.22
CA CYS A 143 -17.74 10.20 -5.99
C CYS A 143 -16.25 10.54 -5.95
N SER A 144 -15.36 9.84 -6.65
CA SER A 144 -13.97 10.32 -6.77
C SER A 144 -13.53 10.57 -8.21
N ALA A 145 -14.14 11.55 -8.86
CA ALA A 145 -13.61 12.11 -10.12
C ALA A 145 -12.41 13.06 -9.91
N SER A 146 -11.75 13.06 -8.74
CA SER A 146 -10.79 14.10 -8.36
C SER A 146 -9.54 13.63 -7.61
N SER A 147 -9.23 12.35 -7.56
CA SER A 147 -7.94 11.94 -7.03
C SER A 147 -7.23 10.97 -7.97
N ALA A 148 -5.92 11.13 -8.10
CA ALA A 148 -5.06 10.26 -8.87
C ALA A 148 -5.29 8.79 -8.47
N PRO A 149 -5.24 7.83 -9.42
CA PRO A 149 -5.49 6.43 -9.11
C PRO A 149 -4.52 5.94 -8.05
N SER A 150 -5.05 5.54 -6.91
CA SER A 150 -4.27 4.82 -5.91
C SER A 150 -3.83 3.48 -6.47
N PRO A 151 -2.59 3.02 -6.23
CA PRO A 151 -2.10 1.73 -6.70
C PRO A 151 -2.85 0.53 -6.14
N VAL A 152 -3.81 0.73 -5.24
CA VAL A 152 -4.65 -0.29 -4.58
C VAL A 152 -6.05 -0.40 -5.21
N GLN A 153 -6.41 0.48 -6.15
CA GLN A 153 -7.68 0.34 -6.86
C GLN A 153 -7.63 -0.87 -7.79
N GLY A 154 -8.62 -1.75 -7.68
CA GLY A 154 -8.89 -2.74 -8.72
C GLY A 154 -8.89 -2.03 -10.07
N ALA A 155 -8.14 -2.58 -11.00
CA ALA A 155 -7.57 -1.94 -12.21
C ALA A 155 -8.52 -1.20 -13.16
N ASP A 156 -9.83 -1.06 -12.87
CA ASP A 156 -10.79 -0.62 -13.88
C ASP A 156 -11.54 0.69 -13.59
N GLY A 157 -11.46 1.27 -12.38
CA GLY A 157 -12.27 2.47 -12.06
C GLY A 157 -13.79 2.30 -12.27
N THR A 158 -14.27 1.07 -12.43
CA THR A 158 -15.67 0.76 -12.71
C THR A 158 -16.45 0.68 -11.41
N VAL A 159 -17.52 1.47 -11.32
CA VAL A 159 -18.52 1.32 -10.27
C VAL A 159 -19.07 -0.10 -10.29
N TRP A 160 -18.98 -0.79 -9.16
CA TRP A 160 -19.51 -2.13 -9.00
C TRP A 160 -20.71 -2.16 -8.06
N SER A 161 -21.53 -3.19 -8.18
CA SER A 161 -22.66 -3.46 -7.29
C SER A 161 -22.68 -4.94 -6.95
N GLU A 162 -22.73 -5.27 -5.67
CA GLU A 162 -22.78 -6.65 -5.16
C GLU A 162 -23.84 -6.79 -4.08
N LYS A 163 -24.30 -8.00 -3.88
CA LYS A 163 -25.34 -8.31 -2.90
C LYS A 163 -24.72 -8.79 -1.58
N VAL A 164 -25.11 -8.17 -0.50
CA VAL A 164 -24.79 -8.62 0.86
C VAL A 164 -25.54 -9.90 1.17
N ASP A 165 -24.84 -10.97 1.54
CA ASP A 165 -25.47 -12.24 1.90
C ASP A 165 -25.93 -12.29 3.35
N GLN A 166 -25.01 -12.05 4.27
CA GLN A 166 -25.27 -12.04 5.72
C GLN A 166 -24.62 -10.80 6.35
N VAL A 167 -25.25 -10.30 7.38
CA VAL A 167 -24.69 -9.27 8.26
C VAL A 167 -24.48 -9.88 9.64
N ARG A 168 -23.25 -9.81 10.14
CA ARG A 168 -22.82 -10.40 11.40
C ARG A 168 -22.30 -9.33 12.36
N ILE A 169 -22.76 -9.35 13.60
CA ILE A 169 -22.19 -8.54 14.69
C ILE A 169 -21.37 -9.46 15.57
N TYR A 170 -20.11 -9.12 15.79
CA TYR A 170 -19.18 -9.92 16.57
C TYR A 170 -19.08 -9.40 18.01
N ASN A 171 -19.07 -10.35 18.95
CA ASN A 171 -18.72 -10.11 20.36
C ASN A 171 -17.61 -11.12 20.75
N GLY A 172 -16.37 -10.66 20.65
CA GLY A 172 -15.21 -11.55 20.74
C GLY A 172 -15.17 -12.55 19.57
N ALA A 173 -15.04 -13.84 19.88
CA ALA A 173 -15.00 -14.92 18.88
C ALA A 173 -16.41 -15.36 18.40
N LYS A 174 -17.48 -14.91 19.06
CA LYS A 174 -18.86 -15.28 18.71
C LYS A 174 -19.50 -14.17 17.89
N PHE A 175 -20.40 -14.56 16.99
CA PHE A 175 -21.17 -13.60 16.20
C PHE A 175 -22.67 -13.93 16.25
N GLU A 176 -23.46 -12.91 16.04
CA GLU A 176 -24.89 -12.98 15.80
C GLU A 176 -25.20 -12.49 14.39
N THR A 177 -26.06 -13.22 13.69
CA THR A 177 -26.53 -12.79 12.36
C THR A 177 -27.78 -11.93 12.55
N VAL A 178 -27.71 -10.71 12.01
CA VAL A 178 -28.78 -9.72 12.11
C VAL A 178 -29.34 -9.37 10.72
N THR A 179 -30.57 -8.87 10.69
CA THR A 179 -31.23 -8.49 9.44
C THR A 179 -30.90 -7.05 9.01
N GLU A 180 -30.57 -6.18 9.97
CA GLU A 180 -30.31 -4.77 9.74
C GLU A 180 -29.34 -4.24 10.80
N VAL A 181 -28.46 -3.31 10.39
CA VAL A 181 -27.49 -2.63 11.26
C VAL A 181 -27.55 -1.13 10.99
N PRO A 182 -27.83 -0.30 12.02
CA PRO A 182 -27.94 1.14 11.89
C PRO A 182 -26.57 1.82 11.78
N ALA A 183 -26.56 3.06 11.32
CA ALA A 183 -25.41 3.93 11.33
C ALA A 183 -24.76 4.05 12.71
N GLY A 184 -23.43 4.21 12.77
CA GLY A 184 -22.63 4.20 13.98
C GLY A 184 -22.10 2.82 14.37
N SER A 185 -22.69 1.75 13.87
CA SER A 185 -22.35 0.37 14.21
C SER A 185 -21.26 -0.20 13.31
N VAL A 186 -20.54 -1.19 13.85
CA VAL A 186 -19.53 -2.00 13.16
C VAL A 186 -20.09 -3.39 12.93
N CYS A 187 -19.95 -3.92 11.73
CA CYS A 187 -20.38 -5.27 11.38
C CYS A 187 -19.44 -5.91 10.36
N ALA A 188 -19.54 -7.22 10.22
CA ALA A 188 -18.92 -7.98 9.15
C ALA A 188 -19.99 -8.49 8.20
N VAL A 189 -19.75 -8.41 6.90
CA VAL A 189 -20.67 -8.90 5.87
C VAL A 189 -20.01 -9.94 5.01
N THR A 190 -20.82 -10.87 4.49
CA THR A 190 -20.41 -11.85 3.48
C THR A 190 -21.12 -11.56 2.16
N GLY A 191 -20.56 -12.05 1.05
CA GLY A 191 -21.13 -11.88 -0.30
C GLY A 191 -20.48 -10.77 -1.11
N LEU A 192 -19.65 -9.92 -0.52
CA LEU A 192 -18.88 -8.89 -1.22
C LEU A 192 -17.50 -9.43 -1.58
N THR A 193 -17.14 -9.37 -2.87
CA THR A 193 -15.88 -9.94 -3.41
C THR A 193 -14.88 -8.87 -3.86
N ARG A 194 -15.36 -7.66 -4.17
CA ARG A 194 -14.56 -6.59 -4.78
C ARG A 194 -14.09 -5.52 -3.80
N THR A 195 -14.60 -5.54 -2.59
CA THR A 195 -14.27 -4.55 -1.56
C THR A 195 -12.81 -4.61 -1.14
N PHE A 196 -12.24 -3.47 -0.76
CA PHE A 196 -10.88 -3.36 -0.21
C PHE A 196 -10.86 -2.47 1.04
N PRO A 197 -9.86 -2.59 1.92
CA PRO A 197 -9.72 -1.72 3.08
C PRO A 197 -9.54 -0.25 2.69
N GLY A 198 -10.38 0.63 3.23
CA GLY A 198 -10.41 2.05 2.90
C GLY A 198 -11.49 2.45 1.91
N GLU A 199 -12.15 1.48 1.26
CA GLU A 199 -13.22 1.75 0.30
C GLU A 199 -14.47 2.32 0.97
N GLY A 200 -15.09 3.29 0.31
CA GLY A 200 -16.39 3.84 0.64
C GLY A 200 -17.51 3.12 -0.11
N LEU A 201 -18.62 2.86 0.58
CA LEU A 201 -19.81 2.26 0.00
C LEU A 201 -20.99 3.25 0.07
N GLY A 202 -21.80 3.30 -0.96
CA GLY A 202 -22.94 4.21 -1.05
C GLY A 202 -22.50 5.67 -1.13
N ALA A 203 -22.89 6.49 -0.15
CA ALA A 203 -22.54 7.91 -0.11
C ALA A 203 -21.19 8.21 0.59
N GLU A 204 -20.52 7.21 1.15
CA GLU A 204 -19.21 7.39 1.80
C GLU A 204 -18.11 7.48 0.74
N PRO A 205 -17.25 8.52 0.74
CA PRO A 205 -16.09 8.57 -0.18
C PRO A 205 -15.01 7.57 0.25
N ASP A 206 -14.13 7.19 -0.68
CA ASP A 206 -12.95 6.40 -0.34
C ASP A 206 -12.03 7.16 0.62
N SER A 207 -11.28 6.43 1.44
CA SER A 207 -10.24 7.04 2.27
C SER A 207 -9.01 7.39 1.43
N GLU A 208 -8.23 8.35 1.92
CA GLU A 208 -6.95 8.67 1.32
C GLU A 208 -6.03 7.44 1.33
N SER A 209 -5.20 7.34 0.29
CA SER A 209 -4.21 6.25 0.19
C SER A 209 -3.24 6.28 1.38
N PRO A 210 -2.80 5.11 1.86
CA PRO A 210 -1.79 5.06 2.90
C PRO A 210 -0.52 5.83 2.49
N SER A 211 -0.03 6.68 3.37
CA SER A 211 1.20 7.45 3.14
C SER A 211 2.46 6.58 3.14
N LEU A 212 2.40 5.43 3.82
CA LEU A 212 3.47 4.45 3.87
C LEU A 212 3.24 3.37 2.83
N GLN A 213 4.23 3.16 1.97
CA GLN A 213 4.23 2.09 0.98
C GLN A 213 5.39 1.13 1.24
N PRO A 214 5.23 -0.17 0.94
CA PRO A 214 6.32 -1.12 1.04
C PRO A 214 7.43 -0.76 0.04
N VAL A 215 8.67 -0.86 0.50
CA VAL A 215 9.87 -0.50 -0.29
C VAL A 215 10.79 -1.70 -0.56
N LEU A 216 10.51 -2.83 0.04
CA LEU A 216 11.34 -4.03 -0.07
C LEU A 216 10.54 -5.15 -0.73
N THR A 217 11.19 -5.84 -1.68
CA THR A 217 10.65 -7.04 -2.30
C THR A 217 11.43 -8.25 -1.82
N TYR A 218 10.71 -9.28 -1.41
CA TYR A 218 11.28 -10.54 -0.97
C TYR A 218 10.80 -11.67 -1.86
N THR A 219 11.70 -12.61 -2.18
CA THR A 219 11.33 -13.83 -2.88
C THR A 219 10.89 -14.88 -1.86
N VAL A 220 9.76 -15.53 -2.09
CA VAL A 220 9.26 -16.62 -1.26
C VAL A 220 9.91 -17.93 -1.71
N LEU A 221 10.50 -18.66 -0.78
CA LEU A 221 11.28 -19.88 -1.04
C LEU A 221 10.74 -21.06 -0.20
N PRO A 222 10.91 -22.30 -0.65
CA PRO A 222 10.65 -23.48 0.19
C PRO A 222 11.65 -23.53 1.35
N VAL A 223 11.24 -24.09 2.50
CA VAL A 223 12.12 -24.30 3.65
C VAL A 223 13.26 -25.26 3.29
N GLY A 224 14.48 -24.93 3.72
CA GLY A 224 15.70 -25.68 3.36
C GLY A 224 16.49 -25.07 2.20
N ALA A 225 15.97 -24.01 1.60
CA ALA A 225 16.64 -23.21 0.58
C ALA A 225 17.47 -22.07 1.21
N GLU A 226 18.34 -22.37 2.16
CA GLU A 226 19.24 -21.34 2.68
C GLU A 226 20.14 -20.82 1.55
N SER A 227 20.07 -19.53 1.29
CA SER A 227 20.88 -18.87 0.28
C SER A 227 22.36 -18.90 0.67
N ASP A 228 23.17 -19.61 -0.08
CA ASP A 228 24.64 -19.58 -0.03
C ASP A 228 25.24 -18.22 -0.46
N THR A 229 24.58 -17.09 -0.10
CA THR A 229 25.06 -15.74 -0.40
C THR A 229 25.28 -14.88 0.83
N ALA A 230 25.68 -15.48 1.96
CA ALA A 230 26.27 -14.76 3.08
C ALA A 230 27.79 -14.90 3.05
N GLY A 231 28.46 -14.25 2.12
CA GLY A 231 29.90 -14.31 2.04
C GLY A 231 30.51 -13.19 1.24
N THR A 232 30.65 -12.00 1.81
CA THR A 232 31.87 -11.16 1.72
C THR A 232 31.61 -9.78 2.36
N SER A 233 31.72 -9.73 3.66
CA SER A 233 32.26 -8.52 4.30
C SER A 233 33.44 -8.95 5.16
N GLY A 234 34.62 -8.78 4.59
CA GLY A 234 35.88 -9.03 5.25
C GLY A 234 36.08 -8.12 6.47
N ALA A 235 36.12 -8.72 7.63
CA ALA A 235 36.74 -8.12 8.80
C ALA A 235 38.01 -8.89 9.13
N ALA A 236 39.14 -8.30 8.81
CA ALA A 236 40.45 -8.73 9.23
C ALA A 236 40.49 -8.88 10.75
N LYS A 237 40.80 -10.06 11.25
CA LYS A 237 41.40 -10.24 12.59
C LYS A 237 42.75 -10.89 12.46
N ARG A 238 43.77 -10.11 12.83
CA ARG A 238 45.15 -10.52 13.06
C ARG A 238 45.26 -11.35 14.33
N GLY A 239 46.12 -12.34 14.25
CA GLY A 239 47.06 -12.69 15.34
C GLY A 239 46.74 -13.91 16.16
N GLY A 240 47.69 -14.86 16.17
CA GLY A 240 47.84 -15.80 17.26
C GLY A 240 48.43 -17.15 16.84
N THR A 241 49.73 -17.17 16.65
CA THR A 241 50.76 -18.23 16.93
C THR A 241 50.33 -19.57 17.55
N GLY A 242 50.84 -20.67 16.99
CA GLY A 242 51.27 -21.78 17.82
C GLY A 242 51.20 -23.19 17.24
N HIS A 243 52.35 -23.68 16.73
CA HIS A 243 53.00 -24.99 16.88
C HIS A 243 52.40 -26.28 16.27
N ASN A 244 53.14 -26.77 15.29
CA ASN A 244 53.93 -28.06 15.24
C ASN A 244 53.21 -29.41 15.38
N SER A 245 53.33 -30.22 14.35
CA SER A 245 54.19 -31.46 14.22
C SER A 245 53.79 -32.22 12.95
N VAL A 246 54.67 -32.31 12.01
CA VAL A 246 55.58 -33.39 11.59
C VAL A 246 54.95 -34.80 11.61
N ASN A 247 54.83 -35.41 10.42
CA ASN A 247 55.45 -36.62 9.94
C ASN A 247 55.12 -36.86 8.45
N ARG A 248 56.07 -36.92 7.72
CA ARG A 248 56.78 -37.80 6.76
C ARG A 248 56.14 -39.17 6.63
N ASP A 249 56.03 -39.69 5.41
CA ASP A 249 56.94 -40.51 4.64
C ASP A 249 56.25 -40.98 3.34
N ASP A 250 56.95 -40.76 2.25
CA ASP A 250 57.57 -41.64 1.26
C ASP A 250 56.60 -42.47 0.35
N ALA A 251 56.76 -42.45 -0.86
CA ALA A 251 57.65 -42.99 -1.89
C ALA A 251 56.81 -43.17 -3.20
N GLU A 252 57.26 -42.63 -4.25
CA GLU A 252 57.97 -43.14 -5.44
C GLU A 252 57.25 -44.24 -6.28
N HIS A 253 57.17 -44.00 -7.50
CA HIS A 253 57.74 -44.65 -8.75
C HIS A 253 56.65 -44.68 -9.87
N ASP A 254 56.92 -44.15 -10.94
CA ASP A 254 57.64 -44.38 -12.17
C ASP A 254 56.76 -44.75 -13.41
N ALA A 255 57.08 -43.99 -14.43
CA ALA A 255 57.43 -44.35 -15.81
C ALA A 255 56.35 -44.71 -16.84
N ALA A 256 56.25 -43.79 -17.75
CA ALA A 256 56.49 -43.84 -19.21
C ALA A 256 55.78 -44.93 -20.07
N THR A 257 55.18 -44.55 -21.14
CA THR A 257 55.66 -44.60 -22.53
C THR A 257 54.57 -44.34 -23.54
N SER A 258 54.84 -43.38 -24.38
CA SER A 258 54.78 -43.29 -25.83
C SER A 258 53.73 -44.03 -26.66
N GLY A 259 53.13 -43.32 -27.62
CA GLY A 259 52.45 -43.91 -28.75
C GLY A 259 51.74 -42.88 -29.65
N THR A 260 52.48 -42.46 -30.63
CA THR A 260 52.17 -41.64 -31.82
C THR A 260 51.06 -42.28 -32.67
N SER A 261 50.12 -41.52 -33.23
CA SER A 261 49.96 -41.23 -34.65
C SER A 261 48.56 -40.66 -35.05
N ARG A 262 48.70 -39.54 -35.74
CA ARG A 262 48.12 -39.05 -37.01
C ARG A 262 46.62 -39.12 -37.27
N ASN A 263 46.15 -37.87 -37.51
CA ASN A 263 45.29 -37.34 -38.59
C ASN A 263 43.99 -38.04 -38.91
N GLU A 264 42.91 -37.25 -38.80
CA GLU A 264 42.15 -36.82 -39.99
C GLU A 264 41.22 -35.64 -39.62
N GLU A 265 41.30 -34.63 -40.48
CA GLU A 265 40.41 -33.45 -40.49
C GLU A 265 38.97 -33.85 -40.69
N ASN A 266 38.07 -33.28 -39.91
CA ASN A 266 36.73 -33.04 -40.40
C ASN A 266 36.14 -31.79 -39.70
N ASP A 267 36.00 -30.74 -40.47
CA ASP A 267 35.25 -29.53 -40.16
C ASP A 267 33.81 -29.84 -39.83
N THR A 268 33.41 -29.59 -38.60
CA THR A 268 32.01 -29.30 -38.28
C THR A 268 32.00 -28.27 -37.15
N ALA A 269 31.51 -27.09 -37.49
CA ALA A 269 31.26 -26.00 -36.58
C ALA A 269 30.33 -26.43 -35.44
N GLY A 270 30.91 -26.84 -34.33
CA GLY A 270 30.23 -27.08 -33.08
C GLY A 270 30.02 -25.78 -32.36
N GLN A 271 28.79 -25.31 -32.34
CA GLN A 271 28.34 -24.33 -31.38
C GLN A 271 28.58 -24.89 -29.98
N THR A 272 29.60 -24.38 -29.28
CA THR A 272 29.73 -24.56 -27.84
C THR A 272 28.61 -23.79 -27.17
N ALA A 273 27.54 -24.52 -26.84
CA ALA A 273 26.59 -24.08 -25.85
C ALA A 273 27.38 -23.86 -24.56
N ALA A 274 27.53 -22.61 -24.17
CA ALA A 274 28.02 -22.27 -22.83
C ALA A 274 27.03 -22.87 -21.84
N ASP A 275 27.50 -23.87 -21.11
CA ASP A 275 26.80 -24.49 -19.99
C ASP A 275 26.65 -23.41 -18.90
N ASN A 276 25.55 -22.71 -18.93
CA ASN A 276 25.16 -21.70 -17.95
C ASN A 276 24.43 -22.41 -16.83
N SER A 277 25.09 -23.38 -16.19
CA SER A 277 24.60 -23.99 -14.95
C SER A 277 24.82 -23.03 -13.79
N SER A 278 24.00 -21.97 -13.74
CA SER A 278 23.70 -21.31 -12.48
C SER A 278 23.09 -22.39 -11.55
N PRO A 279 23.51 -22.48 -10.27
CA PRO A 279 22.93 -23.44 -9.35
C PRO A 279 21.41 -23.27 -9.36
N ALA A 280 20.70 -24.35 -9.65
CA ALA A 280 19.24 -24.35 -9.70
C ALA A 280 18.74 -23.89 -8.32
N ARG A 281 18.07 -22.73 -8.30
CA ARG A 281 17.42 -22.26 -7.07
C ARG A 281 16.36 -23.27 -6.66
N PRO A 282 16.24 -23.57 -5.37
CA PRO A 282 15.20 -24.47 -4.90
C PRO A 282 13.83 -23.90 -5.25
N GLN A 283 13.04 -24.69 -5.93
CA GLN A 283 11.69 -24.34 -6.38
C GLN A 283 10.67 -25.19 -5.62
N PHE A 284 9.48 -24.64 -5.42
CA PHE A 284 8.34 -25.41 -4.92
C PHE A 284 7.92 -26.45 -5.94
N ASP A 285 7.42 -27.61 -5.49
CA ASP A 285 6.64 -28.48 -6.34
C ASP A 285 5.34 -27.81 -6.78
N ASP A 286 4.80 -28.15 -7.94
CA ASP A 286 3.65 -27.45 -8.55
C ASP A 286 2.43 -27.39 -7.62
N LEU A 287 2.18 -28.43 -6.82
CA LEU A 287 1.05 -28.48 -5.89
C LEU A 287 1.26 -27.50 -4.72
N THR A 288 2.45 -27.50 -4.14
CA THR A 288 2.81 -26.60 -3.03
C THR A 288 2.87 -25.16 -3.53
N LEU A 289 3.43 -24.91 -4.71
CA LEU A 289 3.44 -23.61 -5.36
C LEU A 289 2.02 -23.02 -5.46
N HIS A 290 1.06 -23.81 -5.98
CA HIS A 290 -0.31 -23.37 -6.10
C HIS A 290 -0.93 -23.03 -4.73
N LYS A 291 -0.68 -23.85 -3.70
CA LYS A 291 -1.16 -23.59 -2.35
C LYS A 291 -0.55 -22.31 -1.75
N VAL A 292 0.75 -22.10 -1.93
CA VAL A 292 1.45 -20.91 -1.43
C VAL A 292 0.92 -19.65 -2.12
N ILE A 293 0.75 -19.67 -3.45
CA ILE A 293 0.18 -18.54 -4.19
C ILE A 293 -1.25 -18.24 -3.71
N THR A 294 -2.07 -19.27 -3.53
CA THR A 294 -3.46 -19.09 -3.07
C THR A 294 -3.51 -18.51 -1.66
N ALA A 295 -2.68 -19.01 -0.73
CA ALA A 295 -2.58 -18.51 0.62
C ALA A 295 -2.07 -17.06 0.68
N LEU A 296 -1.05 -16.73 -0.11
CA LEU A 296 -0.53 -15.37 -0.20
C LEU A 296 -1.52 -14.40 -0.81
N ARG A 297 -2.31 -14.83 -1.80
CA ARG A 297 -3.39 -13.99 -2.34
C ARG A 297 -4.52 -13.76 -1.36
N GLU A 298 -4.84 -14.73 -0.50
CA GLU A 298 -5.78 -14.53 0.61
C GLU A 298 -5.24 -13.50 1.61
N LEU A 299 -3.94 -13.53 1.91
CA LEU A 299 -3.28 -12.53 2.76
C LEU A 299 -3.21 -11.15 2.08
N GLU A 300 -3.00 -11.09 0.77
CA GLU A 300 -3.03 -9.85 -0.02
C GLU A 300 -4.43 -9.20 -0.01
N ASP A 301 -5.49 -9.99 -0.05
CA ASP A 301 -6.86 -9.50 0.08
C ASP A 301 -7.11 -8.86 1.47
N GLU A 302 -6.47 -9.38 2.52
CA GLU A 302 -6.51 -8.81 3.88
C GLU A 302 -5.58 -7.60 4.06
N ASP A 303 -4.40 -7.61 3.43
CA ASP A 303 -3.42 -6.52 3.40
C ASP A 303 -2.97 -6.24 1.96
N PRO A 304 -3.64 -5.32 1.25
CA PRO A 304 -3.33 -5.00 -0.14
C PRO A 304 -1.91 -4.47 -0.37
N LEU A 305 -1.21 -4.03 0.69
CA LEU A 305 0.18 -3.57 0.59
C LEU A 305 1.18 -4.73 0.42
N LEU A 306 0.75 -5.98 0.63
CA LEU A 306 1.60 -7.17 0.48
C LEU A 306 2.06 -7.40 -0.97
N HIS A 307 1.28 -6.99 -1.93
CA HIS A 307 1.57 -7.02 -3.36
C HIS A 307 2.25 -8.32 -3.82
N VAL A 308 1.46 -9.35 -4.05
CA VAL A 308 1.95 -10.69 -4.44
C VAL A 308 2.11 -10.77 -5.95
N VAL A 309 3.33 -10.93 -6.44
CA VAL A 309 3.64 -11.01 -7.87
C VAL A 309 4.24 -12.37 -8.21
N TRP A 310 3.61 -13.08 -9.13
CA TRP A 310 4.20 -14.27 -9.76
C TRP A 310 5.03 -13.86 -10.97
N VAL A 311 6.32 -14.15 -10.94
CA VAL A 311 7.26 -13.85 -12.03
C VAL A 311 7.49 -15.12 -12.85
N GLU A 312 6.70 -15.31 -13.92
CA GLU A 312 6.74 -16.53 -14.76
C GLU A 312 8.15 -16.87 -15.28
N ARG A 313 8.90 -15.86 -15.74
CA ARG A 313 10.25 -16.05 -16.29
C ARG A 313 11.24 -16.68 -15.30
N LEU A 314 11.07 -16.38 -14.03
CA LEU A 314 11.94 -16.86 -12.95
C LEU A 314 11.31 -18.01 -12.17
N ALA A 315 10.03 -18.30 -12.39
CA ALA A 315 9.22 -19.20 -11.58
C ALA A 315 9.33 -18.87 -10.07
N GLU A 316 9.25 -17.58 -9.73
CA GLU A 316 9.40 -17.05 -8.38
C GLU A 316 8.17 -16.28 -7.93
N ILE A 317 7.82 -16.41 -6.65
CA ILE A 317 6.81 -15.58 -5.99
C ILE A 317 7.52 -14.43 -5.29
N HIS A 318 7.13 -13.21 -5.60
CA HIS A 318 7.64 -12.01 -4.95
C HIS A 318 6.54 -11.36 -4.11
N VAL A 319 6.91 -10.89 -2.91
CA VAL A 319 6.03 -10.15 -2.01
C VAL A 319 6.69 -8.84 -1.60
N GLN A 320 5.88 -7.78 -1.46
CA GLN A 320 6.36 -6.48 -1.04
C GLN A 320 6.07 -6.25 0.45
N LEU A 321 7.07 -5.81 1.19
CA LEU A 321 7.00 -5.65 2.63
C LEU A 321 7.74 -4.38 3.10
N MET A 322 7.36 -3.88 4.27
CA MET A 322 8.03 -2.74 4.90
C MET A 322 9.28 -3.13 5.67
N GLY A 323 9.42 -4.40 6.12
CA GLY A 323 10.56 -4.82 6.90
C GLY A 323 10.50 -6.24 7.45
N ALA A 324 11.56 -6.62 8.18
CA ALA A 324 11.77 -7.98 8.68
C ALA A 324 10.69 -8.47 9.67
N VAL A 325 10.11 -7.59 10.47
CA VAL A 325 9.05 -7.98 11.42
C VAL A 325 7.80 -8.47 10.70
N GLN A 326 7.42 -7.80 9.60
CA GLN A 326 6.27 -8.21 8.79
C GLN A 326 6.51 -9.56 8.11
N LEU A 327 7.77 -9.84 7.75
CA LEU A 327 8.23 -11.12 7.21
C LEU A 327 7.96 -12.28 8.17
N GLU A 328 8.38 -12.13 9.44
CA GLU A 328 8.17 -13.12 10.50
C GLU A 328 6.66 -13.37 10.75
N ILE A 329 5.86 -12.30 10.74
CA ILE A 329 4.40 -12.39 10.91
C ILE A 329 3.77 -13.19 9.77
N ILE A 330 4.16 -12.92 8.51
CA ILE A 330 3.62 -13.62 7.34
C ILE A 330 4.04 -15.08 7.37
N GLN A 331 5.31 -15.36 7.69
CA GLN A 331 5.82 -16.73 7.81
C GLN A 331 5.04 -17.53 8.85
N GLN A 332 4.84 -16.94 10.04
CA GLN A 332 4.06 -17.55 11.10
C GLN A 332 2.59 -17.74 10.70
N THR A 333 1.99 -16.77 10.02
CA THR A 333 0.61 -16.85 9.55
C THR A 333 0.43 -17.95 8.51
N LEU A 334 1.37 -18.10 7.56
CA LEU A 334 1.36 -19.17 6.57
C LEU A 334 1.47 -20.55 7.23
N HIS A 335 2.33 -20.67 8.25
CA HIS A 335 2.45 -21.90 9.03
C HIS A 335 1.16 -22.22 9.81
N ASP A 336 0.68 -21.28 10.64
CA ASP A 336 -0.40 -21.52 11.59
C ASP A 336 -1.76 -21.69 10.92
N ARG A 337 -2.01 -20.92 9.85
CA ARG A 337 -3.33 -20.86 9.21
C ARG A 337 -3.45 -21.80 8.02
N PHE A 338 -2.38 -21.98 7.26
CA PHE A 338 -2.40 -22.77 6.02
C PHE A 338 -1.56 -24.04 6.09
N GLY A 339 -0.76 -24.26 7.17
CA GLY A 339 0.14 -25.38 7.31
C GLY A 339 1.26 -25.37 6.25
N LEU A 340 1.68 -24.18 5.81
CA LEU A 340 2.69 -23.98 4.78
C LEU A 340 3.97 -23.42 5.41
N ASP A 341 5.06 -24.16 5.26
CA ASP A 341 6.37 -23.72 5.68
C ASP A 341 7.10 -23.06 4.52
N VAL A 342 7.41 -21.78 4.67
CA VAL A 342 8.14 -20.99 3.69
C VAL A 342 9.33 -20.29 4.32
N SER A 343 10.32 -19.97 3.51
CA SER A 343 11.41 -19.08 3.85
C SER A 343 11.44 -17.89 2.89
N PHE A 344 12.18 -16.86 3.24
CA PHE A 344 12.28 -15.67 2.39
C PHE A 344 13.74 -15.44 1.99
N GLY A 345 13.94 -15.12 0.73
CA GLY A 345 15.23 -14.70 0.22
C GLY A 345 15.65 -13.33 0.76
N PRO A 346 16.86 -12.86 0.42
CA PRO A 346 17.30 -11.53 0.80
C PRO A 346 16.38 -10.46 0.18
N GLY A 347 16.03 -9.45 0.97
CA GLY A 347 15.24 -8.33 0.50
C GLY A 347 15.97 -7.53 -0.58
N SER A 348 15.27 -7.21 -1.65
CA SER A 348 15.74 -6.29 -2.68
C SER A 348 14.94 -4.99 -2.63
N ILE A 349 15.62 -3.87 -2.92
CA ILE A 349 14.98 -2.57 -2.97
C ILE A 349 14.17 -2.46 -4.26
N LEU A 350 12.95 -1.93 -4.15
CA LEU A 350 12.14 -1.59 -5.32
C LEU A 350 12.72 -0.35 -6.00
N TYR A 351 13.24 -0.54 -7.20
CA TYR A 351 13.69 0.55 -8.04
C TYR A 351 12.53 1.06 -8.91
N ARG A 352 12.55 2.36 -9.18
CA ARG A 352 11.74 2.98 -10.23
C ARG A 352 12.68 3.77 -11.14
N GLU A 353 12.33 3.90 -12.41
CA GLU A 353 13.13 4.64 -13.37
C GLU A 353 12.41 5.91 -13.81
N THR A 354 13.17 6.95 -14.08
CA THR A 354 12.69 8.21 -14.68
C THR A 354 13.71 8.73 -15.67
N VAL A 355 13.37 9.79 -16.41
CA VAL A 355 14.29 10.52 -17.29
C VAL A 355 14.79 11.76 -16.57
N THR A 356 16.05 12.17 -16.84
CA THR A 356 16.66 13.35 -16.21
C THR A 356 16.61 14.58 -17.10
N ALA A 357 16.32 14.41 -18.37
CA ALA A 357 16.20 15.48 -19.36
C ALA A 357 15.08 15.14 -20.36
N PRO A 358 14.45 16.16 -20.97
CA PRO A 358 13.48 15.93 -22.04
C PRO A 358 14.12 15.21 -23.21
N ILE A 359 13.44 14.18 -23.70
CA ILE A 359 13.87 13.39 -24.85
C ILE A 359 12.67 12.97 -25.69
N GLU A 360 12.81 13.03 -27.00
CA GLU A 360 11.76 12.60 -27.93
C GLU A 360 12.03 11.17 -28.36
N GLY A 361 11.06 10.28 -28.16
CA GLY A 361 11.08 8.94 -28.67
C GLY A 361 10.19 8.79 -29.90
N ALA A 362 10.73 8.23 -30.99
CA ALA A 362 10.02 7.98 -32.22
C ALA A 362 9.69 6.49 -32.36
N GLY A 363 8.43 6.18 -32.62
CA GLY A 363 7.95 4.83 -32.87
C GLY A 363 7.29 4.71 -34.23
N HIS A 364 7.80 3.81 -35.02
CA HIS A 364 7.29 3.53 -36.35
C HIS A 364 6.90 2.06 -36.46
N PHE A 365 5.72 1.78 -37.02
CA PHE A 365 5.21 0.44 -37.27
C PHE A 365 4.67 0.34 -38.70
N GLU A 366 5.41 -0.36 -39.55
CA GLU A 366 5.11 -0.48 -41.00
C GLU A 366 5.34 -1.92 -41.51
N PRO A 367 4.69 -2.95 -40.97
CA PRO A 367 4.65 -4.25 -41.61
C PRO A 367 3.69 -4.21 -42.79
N LEU A 368 3.68 -5.25 -43.65
CA LEU A 368 2.86 -5.34 -44.84
C LEU A 368 1.40 -4.90 -44.59
N ARG A 369 0.94 -3.83 -45.23
CA ARG A 369 -0.39 -3.22 -45.16
C ARG A 369 -0.75 -2.57 -43.84
N HIS A 370 0.23 -2.26 -42.99
CA HIS A 370 0.03 -1.52 -41.74
C HIS A 370 0.93 -0.29 -41.74
N TYR A 371 0.49 0.80 -41.15
CA TYR A 371 1.29 2.00 -40.95
C TYR A 371 0.82 2.78 -39.73
N ALA A 372 1.70 3.03 -38.81
CA ALA A 372 1.49 3.97 -37.72
C ALA A 372 2.82 4.59 -37.26
N GLU A 373 2.80 5.89 -37.00
CA GLU A 373 3.94 6.62 -36.47
C GLU A 373 3.48 7.45 -35.27
N ALA A 374 4.23 7.40 -34.19
CA ALA A 374 3.98 8.16 -32.96
C ALA A 374 5.30 8.68 -32.39
N HIS A 375 5.33 9.96 -32.06
CA HIS A 375 6.45 10.61 -31.39
C HIS A 375 6.01 11.06 -30.00
N ILE A 376 6.71 10.59 -28.99
CA ILE A 376 6.41 10.85 -27.59
C ILE A 376 7.58 11.62 -26.97
N LEU A 377 7.31 12.82 -26.51
CA LEU A 377 8.25 13.58 -25.69
C LEU A 377 8.17 13.07 -24.26
N LEU A 378 9.27 12.58 -23.74
CA LEU A 378 9.45 12.11 -22.37
C LEU A 378 10.14 13.23 -21.59
N GLU A 379 9.46 13.79 -20.59
CA GLU A 379 9.97 14.87 -19.74
C GLU A 379 10.02 14.43 -18.29
N PRO A 380 11.05 14.85 -17.50
CA PRO A 380 11.04 14.59 -16.06
C PRO A 380 9.85 15.29 -15.41
N GLY A 381 9.13 14.56 -14.56
CA GLY A 381 8.05 15.08 -13.73
C GLY A 381 8.54 15.48 -12.32
N GLU A 382 7.66 16.11 -11.56
CA GLU A 382 7.93 16.39 -10.13
C GLU A 382 8.02 15.08 -9.34
N PRO A 383 8.86 14.99 -8.31
CA PRO A 383 8.94 13.82 -7.47
C PRO A 383 7.59 13.46 -6.86
N GLY A 384 7.16 12.19 -7.04
CA GLY A 384 5.86 11.70 -6.59
C GLY A 384 4.70 11.98 -7.55
N SER A 385 4.93 12.58 -8.73
CA SER A 385 3.87 12.85 -9.71
C SER A 385 3.43 11.62 -10.51
N GLY A 386 4.18 10.50 -10.41
CA GLY A 386 3.90 9.29 -11.16
C GLY A 386 4.05 9.46 -12.67
N VAL A 387 3.16 8.86 -13.45
CA VAL A 387 3.13 8.97 -14.92
C VAL A 387 1.99 9.89 -15.33
N THR A 388 2.31 10.98 -16.02
CA THR A 388 1.32 11.91 -16.57
C THR A 388 1.36 11.89 -18.09
N VAL A 389 0.20 11.98 -18.74
CA VAL A 389 0.11 11.92 -20.21
C VAL A 389 -0.62 13.13 -20.77
N ALA A 390 -0.16 13.62 -21.92
CA ALA A 390 -0.75 14.76 -22.62
C ALA A 390 -0.64 14.60 -24.14
N SER A 391 -1.42 15.37 -24.92
CA SER A 391 -1.25 15.55 -26.36
C SER A 391 -1.03 17.03 -26.67
N ALA A 392 -0.01 17.32 -27.45
CA ALA A 392 0.28 18.63 -27.98
C ALA A 392 -0.20 18.78 -29.45
N LEU A 393 -0.78 17.74 -30.05
CA LEU A 393 -1.20 17.73 -31.43
C LEU A 393 -2.56 18.41 -31.65
N SER A 394 -2.69 19.08 -32.78
CA SER A 394 -3.98 19.54 -33.29
C SER A 394 -4.75 18.39 -33.96
N GLU A 395 -6.07 18.55 -34.08
CA GLU A 395 -6.92 17.57 -34.78
C GLU A 395 -6.61 17.52 -36.30
N ASN A 396 -5.95 18.56 -36.84
CA ASN A 396 -5.54 18.61 -38.25
C ASN A 396 -4.29 17.75 -38.50
N ASP A 397 -3.45 17.56 -37.49
CA ASP A 397 -2.20 16.77 -37.62
C ASP A 397 -2.47 15.28 -37.46
N LEU A 398 -3.35 14.93 -36.49
CA LEU A 398 -3.78 13.56 -36.24
C LEU A 398 -5.21 13.56 -35.71
N ASP A 399 -6.09 12.74 -36.28
CA ASP A 399 -7.48 12.59 -35.83
C ASP A 399 -7.58 12.33 -34.33
N ARG A 400 -8.57 12.94 -33.69
CA ARG A 400 -8.77 12.88 -32.24
C ARG A 400 -8.92 11.46 -31.67
N ASN A 401 -9.50 10.56 -32.46
CA ASN A 401 -9.65 9.16 -32.02
C ASN A 401 -8.31 8.46 -31.93
N TRP A 402 -7.41 8.71 -32.90
CA TRP A 402 -6.05 8.18 -32.85
C TRP A 402 -5.24 8.79 -31.70
N GLN A 403 -5.37 10.09 -31.44
CA GLN A 403 -4.73 10.73 -30.28
C GLN A 403 -5.19 10.07 -28.97
N ARG A 404 -6.50 9.88 -28.78
CA ARG A 404 -7.06 9.21 -27.60
C ARG A 404 -6.55 7.78 -27.45
N LEU A 405 -6.47 7.05 -28.55
CA LEU A 405 -5.97 5.68 -28.55
C LEU A 405 -4.50 5.63 -28.12
N ILE A 406 -3.65 6.53 -28.63
CA ILE A 406 -2.26 6.64 -28.20
C ILE A 406 -2.17 6.97 -26.70
N LEU A 407 -2.93 7.94 -26.20
CA LEU A 407 -2.97 8.26 -24.78
C LEU A 407 -3.43 7.08 -23.92
N THR A 408 -4.39 6.27 -24.39
CA THR A 408 -4.77 5.02 -23.73
C THR A 408 -3.60 4.05 -23.68
N HIS A 409 -2.85 3.88 -24.77
CA HIS A 409 -1.69 2.97 -24.80
C HIS A 409 -0.52 3.45 -23.92
N LEU A 410 -0.44 4.75 -23.62
CA LEU A 410 0.53 5.29 -22.64
C LEU A 410 0.17 4.94 -21.18
N THR A 411 -1.10 4.66 -20.92
CA THR A 411 -1.60 4.42 -19.54
C THR A 411 -2.11 3.00 -19.29
N GLU A 412 -2.36 2.19 -20.33
CA GLU A 412 -2.97 0.86 -20.21
C GLU A 412 -2.11 -0.19 -19.49
N ARG A 413 -0.82 0.10 -19.33
CA ARG A 413 0.12 -0.77 -18.60
C ARG A 413 1.26 0.04 -18.00
N GLU A 414 1.92 -0.53 -17.01
CA GLU A 414 3.21 -0.02 -16.53
C GLU A 414 4.29 -0.18 -17.61
N HIS A 415 4.94 0.93 -17.98
CA HIS A 415 6.08 0.91 -18.87
C HIS A 415 7.35 0.71 -18.06
N LEU A 416 8.19 -0.22 -18.52
CA LEU A 416 9.45 -0.54 -17.86
C LEU A 416 10.58 0.30 -18.47
N GLY A 417 11.46 0.79 -17.61
CA GLY A 417 12.70 1.46 -17.98
C GLY A 417 13.69 0.51 -18.64
N VAL A 418 14.82 1.05 -19.09
CA VAL A 418 15.85 0.31 -19.85
C VAL A 418 17.15 0.10 -19.07
N LEU A 419 17.25 0.60 -17.85
CA LEU A 419 18.44 0.48 -17.00
C LEU A 419 18.44 -0.81 -16.22
N VAL A 420 17.44 -0.96 -15.35
CA VAL A 420 17.25 -2.13 -14.50
C VAL A 420 15.92 -2.84 -14.80
N GLY A 421 15.11 -2.27 -15.69
CA GLY A 421 13.80 -2.81 -16.05
C GLY A 421 12.73 -2.51 -14.99
N ALA A 422 12.95 -1.49 -14.18
CA ALA A 422 11.98 -1.06 -13.18
C ALA A 422 10.85 -0.22 -13.81
N PRO A 423 9.64 -0.17 -13.19
CA PRO A 423 8.55 0.67 -13.66
C PRO A 423 8.94 2.15 -13.71
N LEU A 424 8.44 2.86 -14.74
CA LEU A 424 8.64 4.31 -14.87
C LEU A 424 7.81 5.07 -13.84
N THR A 425 8.37 6.17 -13.33
CA THR A 425 7.69 7.11 -12.43
C THR A 425 8.20 8.53 -12.67
N ASP A 426 7.46 9.52 -12.19
CA ASP A 426 7.84 10.94 -12.23
C ASP A 426 8.25 11.37 -13.64
N ILE A 427 7.39 11.00 -14.60
CA ILE A 427 7.58 11.24 -16.01
C ILE A 427 6.31 11.78 -16.64
N LYS A 428 6.47 12.79 -17.49
CA LYS A 428 5.41 13.31 -18.33
C LYS A 428 5.65 12.83 -19.75
N MET A 429 4.67 12.16 -20.34
CA MET A 429 4.69 11.66 -21.69
C MET A 429 3.75 12.49 -22.55
N THR A 430 4.28 13.26 -23.48
CA THR A 430 3.50 14.14 -24.36
C THR A 430 3.55 13.66 -25.79
N LEU A 431 2.41 13.39 -26.41
CA LEU A 431 2.31 13.10 -27.84
C LEU A 431 2.59 14.39 -28.62
N VAL A 432 3.71 14.44 -29.36
CA VAL A 432 4.18 15.63 -30.09
C VAL A 432 4.06 15.51 -31.61
N ALA A 433 4.12 14.29 -32.15
CA ALA A 433 3.85 14.04 -33.56
C ALA A 433 3.22 12.67 -33.78
N GLY A 434 2.48 12.48 -34.83
CA GLY A 434 1.87 11.20 -35.17
C GLY A 434 1.34 11.19 -36.60
N ARG A 435 1.37 10.02 -37.22
CA ARG A 435 0.89 9.87 -38.60
C ARG A 435 0.12 8.57 -38.76
N ALA A 436 -1.03 8.69 -39.41
CA ALA A 436 -1.88 7.57 -39.79
C ALA A 436 -2.03 7.53 -41.32
N HIS A 437 -2.26 6.34 -41.86
CA HIS A 437 -2.59 6.18 -43.28
C HIS A 437 -4.03 5.72 -43.43
N LEU A 438 -4.84 6.41 -44.22
CA LEU A 438 -6.31 6.20 -44.35
C LEU A 438 -6.74 4.75 -44.63
N LYS A 439 -5.90 3.95 -45.30
CA LYS A 439 -6.20 2.58 -45.72
C LYS A 439 -5.39 1.51 -44.99
N HIS A 440 -4.39 1.91 -44.21
CA HIS A 440 -3.39 0.99 -43.67
C HIS A 440 -3.14 1.16 -42.20
N THR A 441 -3.91 1.99 -41.48
CA THR A 441 -3.79 2.15 -40.03
C THR A 441 -4.94 1.46 -39.36
N GLU A 442 -4.62 0.52 -38.48
CA GLU A 442 -5.56 -0.15 -37.57
C GLU A 442 -5.22 0.20 -36.11
N GLY A 443 -6.16 0.03 -35.19
CA GLY A 443 -5.96 0.41 -33.79
C GLY A 443 -4.76 -0.24 -33.12
N GLY A 444 -4.46 -1.49 -33.45
CA GLY A 444 -3.30 -2.21 -32.92
C GLY A 444 -1.95 -1.68 -33.39
N ASP A 445 -1.90 -0.95 -34.49
CA ASP A 445 -0.67 -0.41 -35.06
C ASP A 445 -0.12 0.71 -34.18
N PHE A 446 -0.99 1.59 -33.69
CA PHE A 446 -0.62 2.64 -32.76
C PHE A 446 -0.13 2.10 -31.42
N ARG A 447 -0.64 0.95 -30.96
CA ARG A 447 -0.10 0.29 -29.75
C ARG A 447 1.38 -0.05 -29.95
N GLN A 448 1.72 -0.64 -31.09
CA GLN A 448 3.11 -1.00 -31.42
C GLN A 448 3.99 0.23 -31.61
N ALA A 449 3.50 1.23 -32.32
CA ALA A 449 4.23 2.48 -32.53
C ALA A 449 4.49 3.20 -31.21
N THR A 450 3.48 3.33 -30.33
CA THR A 450 3.62 3.97 -29.01
C THR A 450 4.65 3.26 -28.13
N TYR A 451 4.58 1.93 -28.02
CA TYR A 451 5.55 1.18 -27.20
C TYR A 451 6.97 1.26 -27.74
N ARG A 452 7.14 1.32 -29.06
CA ARG A 452 8.45 1.53 -29.70
C ARG A 452 8.97 2.94 -29.44
N ALA A 453 8.11 3.96 -29.50
CA ALA A 453 8.47 5.35 -29.18
C ALA A 453 9.01 5.48 -27.76
N ILE A 454 8.29 4.97 -26.76
CA ILE A 454 8.74 5.00 -25.36
C ILE A 454 10.09 4.30 -25.24
N ARG A 455 10.21 3.07 -25.75
CA ARG A 455 11.44 2.29 -25.63
C ARG A 455 12.63 2.97 -26.32
N GLN A 456 12.43 3.51 -27.51
CA GLN A 456 13.48 4.20 -28.26
C GLN A 456 13.95 5.45 -27.51
N GLY A 457 13.01 6.30 -27.03
CA GLY A 457 13.36 7.48 -26.24
C GLY A 457 14.13 7.14 -24.96
N LEU A 458 13.70 6.11 -24.23
CA LEU A 458 14.42 5.65 -23.03
C LEU A 458 15.82 5.11 -23.35
N MET A 459 15.99 4.41 -24.47
CA MET A 459 17.30 3.91 -24.88
C MET A 459 18.24 5.03 -25.32
N GLU A 460 17.72 6.07 -25.95
CA GLU A 460 18.48 7.26 -26.34
C GLU A 460 18.87 8.07 -25.11
N ALA A 461 17.98 8.22 -24.13
CA ALA A 461 18.29 8.81 -22.82
C ALA A 461 19.47 8.11 -22.13
N ARG A 462 19.59 6.79 -22.27
CA ARG A 462 20.71 6.01 -21.72
C ARG A 462 22.04 6.34 -22.39
N ALA A 463 22.06 6.68 -23.67
CA ALA A 463 23.28 6.98 -24.44
C ALA A 463 23.85 8.36 -24.10
N GLY A 464 23.04 9.30 -23.66
CA GLY A 464 23.41 10.70 -23.43
C GLY A 464 23.24 11.27 -22.02
N ALA A 465 22.60 10.58 -21.12
CA ALA A 465 22.25 11.12 -19.80
C ALA A 465 22.45 10.11 -18.67
N VAL A 466 22.89 10.64 -17.53
CA VAL A 466 22.90 9.89 -16.25
C VAL A 466 21.47 9.76 -15.78
N SER A 467 20.88 8.56 -15.89
CA SER A 467 19.55 8.34 -15.35
C SER A 467 19.64 7.97 -13.85
N TYR A 468 18.81 8.61 -13.07
CA TYR A 468 18.69 8.37 -11.64
C TYR A 468 17.60 7.36 -11.36
N THR A 469 17.97 6.31 -10.66
CA THR A 469 17.02 5.50 -9.89
C THR A 469 16.69 6.27 -8.63
N HIS A 470 15.49 6.79 -8.51
CA HIS A 470 15.03 7.39 -7.26
C HIS A 470 14.78 6.30 -6.23
N LEU A 471 15.69 6.22 -5.27
CA LEU A 471 15.45 5.53 -4.01
C LEU A 471 14.60 6.47 -3.13
N THR A 472 13.28 6.31 -3.13
CA THR A 472 12.47 6.94 -2.10
C THR A 472 12.60 6.12 -0.82
N LEU A 473 13.69 6.32 -0.10
CA LEU A 473 13.74 5.93 1.31
C LEU A 473 12.84 6.90 2.06
N PRO A 474 11.89 6.42 2.87
CA PRO A 474 11.22 7.29 3.80
C PRO A 474 12.29 7.87 4.73
N THR A 475 12.57 9.14 4.59
CA THR A 475 13.43 9.88 5.55
C THR A 475 12.67 9.98 6.86
N ASN A 476 12.71 8.92 7.66
CA ASN A 476 12.40 8.98 9.05
C ASN A 476 13.67 9.45 9.79
N SER A 477 13.93 10.73 9.72
CA SER A 477 14.82 11.38 10.67
C SER A 477 13.99 12.40 11.43
N ARG A 478 13.39 11.96 12.56
CA ARG A 478 13.35 12.75 13.80
C ARG A 478 12.81 11.85 14.91
N VAL A 479 13.73 11.36 15.70
CA VAL A 479 13.52 11.04 17.10
C VAL A 479 13.18 12.33 17.84
#